data_c8a5b03d245d7ef94279c804d5ac7f6f
#
_entry.id   c8a5b03d245d7ef94279c804d5ac7f6f
#
_cell.length_a   1.000
_cell.length_b   1.000
_cell.length_c   1.000
_cell.angle_alpha   90.00
_cell.angle_beta   90.00
_cell.angle_gamma   90.00
#
_symmetry.space_group_name_H-M   'P 1'
#
loop_
_entity.id
_entity.type
_entity.pdbx_description
1 polymer ?
#
loop_
_entity_poly.entity_id
_entity_poly.type
_entity_poly.pdbx_seq_one_letter_code
_entity_poly.pdbx_strand_id
1 'polypeptide(L)'
;IMRMTAGKVTDRHGEGIFAYSCNIAMFAAFLLLGLFPNTVTYLLAAVLSGFGFGGLEPALQSMAVAIAPPEKRGSANSTFLCAYDIGIGIGGAIAGGLISSFGYETMFTGMSVFNLLSIVIYVLIGRNHPSSFSYRKRMAR
;
A
#
# COMPACT_ATOMS: atom_id res chain seq x y z
N ILE A 1 -2.45 -0.54 -16.82
CA ILE A 1 -1.43 -1.56 -17.17
C ILE A 1 -1.03 -2.33 -15.90
N MET A 2 -0.68 -1.69 -14.78
CA MET A 2 -0.28 -2.37 -13.54
C MET A 2 -1.36 -3.28 -12.94
N ARG A 3 -2.64 -2.88 -12.94
CA ARG A 3 -3.75 -3.74 -12.47
C ARG A 3 -3.87 -5.07 -13.23
N MET A 4 -3.51 -5.12 -14.50
CA MET A 4 -3.57 -6.36 -15.31
C MET A 4 -2.37 -7.28 -15.08
N THR A 5 -1.20 -6.71 -14.75
CA THR A 5 0.02 -7.48 -14.42
C THR A 5 0.08 -7.89 -12.95
N ALA A 6 -0.51 -7.10 -12.05
CA ALA A 6 -0.58 -7.40 -10.63
C ALA A 6 -1.16 -8.78 -10.34
N GLY A 7 -2.28 -9.16 -10.99
CA GLY A 7 -2.88 -10.49 -10.80
C GLY A 7 -1.93 -11.64 -11.12
N LYS A 8 -1.21 -11.60 -12.25
CA LYS A 8 -0.27 -12.66 -12.65
C LYS A 8 0.96 -12.76 -11.74
N VAL A 9 1.45 -11.64 -11.22
CA VAL A 9 2.60 -11.60 -10.32
C VAL A 9 2.20 -12.09 -8.92
N THR A 10 1.01 -11.69 -8.47
CA THR A 10 0.40 -12.10 -7.22
C THR A 10 0.18 -13.62 -7.16
N ASP A 11 -0.32 -14.22 -8.25
CA ASP A 11 -0.54 -15.67 -8.34
C ASP A 11 0.75 -16.50 -8.25
N ARG A 12 1.87 -15.96 -8.72
CA ARG A 12 3.16 -16.67 -8.73
C ARG A 12 3.99 -16.50 -7.45
N HIS A 13 4.01 -15.33 -6.86
CA HIS A 13 4.91 -15.00 -5.73
C HIS A 13 4.17 -14.77 -4.40
N GLY A 14 2.84 -14.77 -4.42
CA GLY A 14 1.97 -14.51 -3.27
C GLY A 14 1.70 -13.01 -3.09
N GLU A 15 0.45 -12.71 -2.72
CA GLU A 15 -0.07 -11.34 -2.54
C GLU A 15 0.76 -10.51 -1.56
N GLY A 16 1.29 -11.19 -0.52
CA GLY A 16 2.06 -10.53 0.52
C GLY A 16 3.40 -9.95 0.08
N ILE A 17 4.16 -10.65 -0.79
CA ILE A 17 5.45 -10.15 -1.29
C ILE A 17 5.23 -8.97 -2.23
N PHE A 18 4.19 -9.05 -3.05
CA PHE A 18 3.85 -7.98 -3.97
C PHE A 18 3.40 -6.72 -3.22
N ALA A 19 2.52 -6.84 -2.22
CA ALA A 19 2.10 -5.73 -1.37
C ALA A 19 3.29 -5.08 -0.64
N TYR A 20 4.25 -5.88 -0.17
CA TYR A 20 5.47 -5.38 0.46
C TYR A 20 6.33 -4.57 -0.50
N SER A 21 6.54 -5.06 -1.73
CA SER A 21 7.31 -4.35 -2.75
C SER A 21 6.66 -3.03 -3.15
N CYS A 22 5.32 -3.01 -3.29
CA CYS A 22 4.55 -1.82 -3.58
C CYS A 22 4.66 -0.77 -2.45
N ASN A 23 4.62 -1.23 -1.19
CA ASN A 23 4.74 -0.37 -0.03
C ASN A 23 6.14 0.28 0.08
N ILE A 24 7.20 -0.48 -0.22
CA ILE A 24 8.57 0.06 -0.29
C ILE A 24 8.68 1.10 -1.41
N ALA A 25 8.09 0.85 -2.57
CA ALA A 25 8.11 1.82 -3.68
C ALA A 25 7.41 3.13 -3.30
N MET A 26 6.27 3.06 -2.59
CA MET A 26 5.57 4.24 -2.05
C MET A 26 6.43 4.99 -1.03
N PHE A 27 7.08 4.28 -0.12
CA PHE A 27 7.99 4.89 0.85
C PHE A 27 9.12 5.64 0.16
N ALA A 28 9.77 5.00 -0.82
CA ALA A 28 10.84 5.63 -1.59
C ALA A 28 10.35 6.87 -2.36
N ALA A 29 9.15 6.82 -2.95
CA ALA A 29 8.56 7.95 -3.65
C ALA A 29 8.34 9.15 -2.72
N PHE A 30 7.74 8.95 -1.55
CA PHE A 30 7.50 10.02 -0.59
C PHE A 30 8.81 10.59 -0.02
N LEU A 31 9.77 9.74 0.29
CA LEU A 31 11.08 10.17 0.79
C LEU A 31 11.83 11.00 -0.24
N LEU A 32 11.83 10.59 -1.51
CA LEU A 32 12.43 11.33 -2.60
C LEU A 32 11.81 12.72 -2.75
N LEU A 33 10.48 12.81 -2.72
CA LEU A 33 9.75 14.08 -2.83
C LEU A 33 10.02 15.02 -1.65
N GLY A 34 10.19 14.48 -0.46
CA GLY A 34 10.47 15.27 0.73
C GLY A 34 11.92 15.78 0.82
N LEU A 35 12.89 15.00 0.33
CA LEU A 35 14.33 15.34 0.49
C LEU A 35 14.92 16.05 -0.72
N PHE A 36 14.45 15.79 -1.92
CA PHE A 36 15.03 16.29 -3.16
C PHE A 36 13.97 16.83 -4.13
N PRO A 37 13.37 18.00 -3.86
CA PRO A 37 12.30 18.56 -4.70
C PRO A 37 12.85 19.14 -6.00
N ASN A 38 13.04 18.29 -7.01
CA ASN A 38 13.43 18.69 -8.36
C ASN A 38 12.65 17.93 -9.44
N THR A 39 12.65 18.42 -10.66
CA THR A 39 11.84 17.86 -11.77
C THR A 39 12.11 16.37 -12.01
N VAL A 40 13.37 15.94 -11.93
CA VAL A 40 13.74 14.54 -12.15
C VAL A 40 13.19 13.66 -11.03
N THR A 41 13.28 14.13 -9.79
CA THR A 41 12.74 13.43 -8.61
C THR A 41 11.22 13.33 -8.68
N TYR A 42 10.51 14.37 -9.14
CA TYR A 42 9.06 14.32 -9.36
C TYR A 42 8.68 13.23 -10.37
N LEU A 43 9.40 13.13 -11.48
CA LEU A 43 9.14 12.09 -12.49
C LEU A 43 9.41 10.69 -11.95
N LEU A 44 10.52 10.49 -11.23
CA LEU A 44 10.84 9.20 -10.61
C LEU A 44 9.80 8.83 -9.53
N ALA A 45 9.43 9.77 -8.69
CA ALA A 45 8.42 9.55 -7.67
C ALA A 45 7.05 9.25 -8.28
N ALA A 46 6.68 9.87 -9.41
CA ALA A 46 5.45 9.55 -10.13
C ALA A 46 5.42 8.09 -10.63
N VAL A 47 6.55 7.59 -11.16
CA VAL A 47 6.67 6.19 -11.58
C VAL A 47 6.57 5.25 -10.38
N LEU A 48 7.32 5.53 -9.30
CA LEU A 48 7.33 4.71 -8.09
C LEU A 48 5.98 4.69 -7.39
N SER A 49 5.30 5.85 -7.27
CA SER A 49 3.98 5.93 -6.65
C SER A 49 2.91 5.28 -7.53
N GLY A 50 3.01 5.42 -8.86
CA GLY A 50 2.12 4.72 -9.78
C GLY A 50 2.24 3.19 -9.67
N PHE A 51 3.46 2.67 -9.51
CA PHE A 51 3.70 1.26 -9.23
C PHE A 51 3.17 0.87 -7.85
N GLY A 52 3.53 1.61 -6.82
CA GLY A 52 3.17 1.34 -5.43
C GLY A 52 1.66 1.38 -5.21
N PHE A 53 1.02 2.48 -5.56
CA PHE A 53 -0.42 2.68 -5.36
C PHE A 53 -1.26 1.77 -6.27
N GLY A 54 -0.87 1.64 -7.56
CA GLY A 54 -1.60 0.82 -8.52
C GLY A 54 -1.57 -0.68 -8.22
N GLY A 55 -0.58 -1.15 -7.45
CA GLY A 55 -0.47 -2.55 -7.04
C GLY A 55 -0.94 -2.84 -5.62
N LEU A 56 -0.75 -1.90 -4.68
CA LEU A 56 -1.03 -2.11 -3.26
C LEU A 56 -2.54 -2.25 -2.98
N GLU A 57 -3.36 -1.37 -3.54
CA GLU A 57 -4.82 -1.39 -3.35
C GLU A 57 -5.44 -2.74 -3.72
N PRO A 58 -5.27 -3.27 -4.96
CA PRO A 58 -5.88 -4.54 -5.32
C PRO A 58 -5.29 -5.73 -4.55
N ALA A 59 -4.01 -5.67 -4.15
CA ALA A 59 -3.41 -6.71 -3.33
C ALA A 59 -4.02 -6.77 -1.93
N LEU A 60 -4.18 -5.63 -1.27
CA LEU A 60 -4.84 -5.56 0.05
C LEU A 60 -6.33 -5.93 -0.03
N GLN A 61 -7.02 -5.50 -1.09
CA GLN A 61 -8.42 -5.84 -1.34
C GLN A 61 -8.61 -7.35 -1.50
N SER A 62 -7.78 -8.01 -2.31
CA SER A 62 -7.86 -9.46 -2.50
C SER A 62 -7.55 -10.22 -1.20
N MET A 63 -6.59 -9.76 -0.41
CA MET A 63 -6.29 -10.32 0.91
C MET A 63 -7.48 -10.19 1.87
N ALA A 64 -8.13 -9.03 1.93
CA ALA A 64 -9.30 -8.81 2.79
C ALA A 64 -10.49 -9.70 2.40
N VAL A 65 -10.74 -9.86 1.09
CA VAL A 65 -11.83 -10.71 0.59
C VAL A 65 -11.52 -12.20 0.74
N ALA A 66 -10.26 -12.60 0.64
CA ALA A 66 -9.85 -14.01 0.72
C ALA A 66 -10.10 -14.64 2.10
N ILE A 67 -10.15 -13.83 3.17
CA ILE A 67 -10.43 -14.30 4.55
C ILE A 67 -11.93 -14.57 4.75
N ALA A 68 -12.79 -13.90 3.99
CA ALA A 68 -14.23 -13.97 4.19
C ALA A 68 -14.80 -15.28 3.59
N PRO A 69 -15.80 -15.90 4.27
CA PRO A 69 -16.57 -16.99 3.69
C PRO A 69 -17.20 -16.59 2.36
N PRO A 70 -17.38 -17.52 1.41
CA PRO A 70 -17.88 -17.22 0.07
C PRO A 70 -19.16 -16.35 0.05
N GLU A 71 -20.09 -16.61 0.98
CA GLU A 71 -21.36 -15.90 1.10
C GLU A 71 -21.20 -14.45 1.60
N LYS A 72 -20.09 -14.13 2.26
CA LYS A 72 -19.80 -12.81 2.85
C LYS A 72 -18.75 -12.01 2.09
N ARG A 73 -18.23 -12.51 0.98
CA ARG A 73 -17.18 -11.83 0.20
C ARG A 73 -17.61 -10.46 -0.31
N GLY A 74 -18.87 -10.31 -0.73
CA GLY A 74 -19.42 -9.01 -1.13
C GLY A 74 -19.40 -7.99 0.01
N SER A 75 -19.85 -8.39 1.20
CA SER A 75 -19.81 -7.53 2.40
C SER A 75 -18.38 -7.18 2.82
N ALA A 76 -17.46 -8.15 2.79
CA ALA A 76 -16.06 -7.91 3.11
C ALA A 76 -15.42 -6.90 2.15
N ASN A 77 -15.72 -7.02 0.85
CA ASN A 77 -15.25 -6.07 -0.14
C ASN A 77 -15.78 -4.65 0.10
N SER A 78 -17.07 -4.51 0.39
CA SER A 78 -17.67 -3.21 0.68
C SER A 78 -17.09 -2.59 1.95
N THR A 79 -16.88 -3.39 3.00
CA THR A 79 -16.24 -2.93 4.24
C THR A 79 -14.80 -2.46 4.00
N PHE A 80 -14.02 -3.20 3.18
CA PHE A 80 -12.68 -2.79 2.79
C PHE A 80 -12.69 -1.46 2.06
N LEU A 81 -13.56 -1.28 1.06
CA LEU A 81 -13.65 -0.04 0.29
C LEU A 81 -14.06 1.15 1.16
N CYS A 82 -15.05 0.98 2.05
CA CYS A 82 -15.45 2.03 2.98
C CYS A 82 -14.27 2.44 3.91
N ALA A 83 -13.55 1.48 4.47
CA ALA A 83 -12.39 1.77 5.31
C ALA A 83 -11.26 2.47 4.52
N TYR A 84 -11.06 2.05 3.27
CA TYR A 84 -10.09 2.65 2.36
C TYR A 84 -10.43 4.10 2.03
N ASP A 85 -11.69 4.39 1.69
CA ASP A 85 -12.16 5.74 1.36
C ASP A 85 -12.09 6.68 2.58
N ILE A 86 -12.45 6.18 3.77
CA ILE A 86 -12.29 6.93 5.03
C ILE A 86 -10.81 7.22 5.27
N GLY A 87 -9.93 6.25 5.04
CA GLY A 87 -8.47 6.43 5.15
C GLY A 87 -7.93 7.50 4.22
N ILE A 88 -8.37 7.52 2.96
CA ILE A 88 -8.01 8.55 1.98
C ILE A 88 -8.52 9.92 2.44
N GLY A 89 -9.76 10.01 2.90
CA GLY A 89 -10.35 11.27 3.36
C GLY A 89 -9.59 11.86 4.56
N ILE A 90 -9.34 11.06 5.58
CA ILE A 90 -8.56 11.47 6.77
C ILE A 90 -7.12 11.80 6.40
N GLY A 91 -6.47 10.94 5.59
CA GLY A 91 -5.10 11.16 5.13
C GLY A 91 -4.95 12.44 4.32
N GLY A 92 -5.91 12.73 3.43
CA GLY A 92 -5.96 13.98 2.67
C GLY A 92 -6.13 15.23 3.55
N ALA A 93 -6.97 15.17 4.58
CA ALA A 93 -7.14 16.26 5.54
C ALA A 93 -5.86 16.53 6.35
N ILE A 94 -5.19 15.46 6.82
CA ILE A 94 -3.89 15.56 7.51
C ILE A 94 -2.82 16.14 6.58
N ALA A 95 -2.74 15.65 5.34
CA ALA A 95 -1.79 16.13 4.35
C ALA A 95 -2.01 17.61 4.03
N GLY A 96 -3.27 18.02 3.84
CA GLY A 96 -3.64 19.42 3.61
C GLY A 96 -3.25 20.33 4.78
N GLY A 97 -3.48 19.88 6.02
CA GLY A 97 -3.05 20.61 7.22
C GLY A 97 -1.52 20.74 7.32
N LEU A 98 -0.77 19.69 6.98
CA LEU A 98 0.69 19.75 6.96
C LEU A 98 1.22 20.67 5.87
N ILE A 99 0.64 20.65 4.67
CA ILE A 99 1.02 21.54 3.58
C ILE A 99 0.81 23.02 3.97
N SER A 100 -0.35 23.33 4.55
CA SER A 100 -0.70 24.72 4.92
C SER A 100 0.19 25.27 6.03
N SER A 101 0.67 24.41 6.94
CA SER A 101 1.47 24.84 8.09
C SER A 101 2.98 24.77 7.85
N PHE A 102 3.45 23.77 7.11
CA PHE A 102 4.87 23.41 7.01
C PHE A 102 5.38 23.24 5.57
N GLY A 103 4.51 23.37 4.58
CA GLY A 103 4.86 23.22 3.17
C GLY A 103 4.92 21.77 2.67
N TYR A 104 5.14 21.63 1.36
CA TYR A 104 5.09 20.34 0.66
C TYR A 104 6.22 19.37 1.09
N GLU A 105 7.43 19.85 1.29
CA GLU A 105 8.59 19.02 1.67
C GLU A 105 8.36 18.32 3.00
N THR A 106 7.89 19.07 4.00
CA THR A 106 7.56 18.53 5.33
C THR A 106 6.39 17.55 5.26
N MET A 107 5.39 17.85 4.43
CA MET A 107 4.26 16.94 4.22
C MET A 107 4.71 15.61 3.66
N PHE A 108 5.51 15.59 2.57
CA PHE A 108 5.99 14.34 1.97
C PHE A 108 6.90 13.57 2.91
N THR A 109 7.80 14.24 3.64
CA THR A 109 8.64 13.60 4.66
C THR A 109 7.78 13.00 5.79
N GLY A 110 6.77 13.72 6.28
CA GLY A 110 5.83 13.21 7.26
C GLY A 110 5.05 11.99 6.76
N MET A 111 4.55 12.03 5.51
CA MET A 111 3.85 10.90 4.91
C MET A 111 4.76 9.68 4.70
N SER A 112 6.06 9.86 4.49
CA SER A 112 7.01 8.74 4.44
C SER A 112 7.10 8.02 5.78
N VAL A 113 7.03 8.73 6.91
CA VAL A 113 7.02 8.15 8.26
C VAL A 113 5.75 7.31 8.48
N PHE A 114 4.57 7.84 8.07
CA PHE A 114 3.32 7.06 8.13
C PHE A 114 3.37 5.82 7.25
N ASN A 115 3.98 5.92 6.07
CA ASN A 115 4.16 4.77 5.19
C ASN A 115 5.13 3.74 5.80
N LEU A 116 6.19 4.17 6.46
CA LEU A 116 7.09 3.28 7.20
C LEU A 116 6.34 2.54 8.32
N LEU A 117 5.47 3.24 9.06
CA LEU A 117 4.61 2.64 10.06
C LEU A 117 3.68 1.58 9.45
N SER A 118 3.11 1.85 8.29
CA SER A 118 2.31 0.89 7.51
C SER A 118 3.11 -0.36 7.15
N ILE A 119 4.37 -0.21 6.71
CA ILE A 119 5.28 -1.34 6.44
C ILE A 119 5.51 -2.17 7.70
N VAL A 120 5.79 -1.53 8.83
CA VAL A 120 5.99 -2.23 10.12
C VAL A 120 4.75 -3.00 10.53
N ILE A 121 3.57 -2.36 10.49
CA ILE A 121 2.29 -3.02 10.80
C ILE A 121 2.06 -4.20 9.86
N TYR A 122 2.30 -4.02 8.57
CA TYR A 122 2.16 -5.08 7.58
C TYR A 122 3.11 -6.27 7.86
N VAL A 123 4.36 -6.01 8.23
CA VAL A 123 5.34 -7.07 8.58
C VAL A 123 4.91 -7.81 9.84
N LEU A 124 4.37 -7.11 10.84
CA LEU A 124 3.97 -7.72 12.12
C LEU A 124 2.67 -8.54 11.97
N ILE A 125 1.69 -8.03 11.26
CA ILE A 125 0.35 -8.62 11.16
C ILE A 125 0.19 -9.41 9.85
N GLY A 126 0.53 -8.84 8.72
CA GLY A 126 0.35 -9.44 7.39
C GLY A 126 1.19 -10.69 7.16
N ARG A 127 2.35 -10.81 7.85
CA ARG A 127 3.21 -11.99 7.79
C ARG A 127 2.51 -13.27 8.28
N ASN A 128 1.53 -13.16 9.16
CA ASN A 128 0.75 -14.26 9.69
C ASN A 128 -0.58 -14.49 8.95
N HIS A 129 -0.84 -13.69 7.92
CA HIS A 129 -2.07 -13.81 7.14
C HIS A 129 -2.09 -15.11 6.30
N PRO A 130 -3.25 -15.81 6.19
CA PRO A 130 -3.37 -17.07 5.44
C PRO A 130 -2.97 -17.00 3.97
N SER A 131 -3.14 -15.85 3.31
CA SER A 131 -2.70 -15.60 1.92
C SER A 131 -1.19 -15.28 1.81
N SER A 132 -0.51 -15.03 2.93
CA SER A 132 0.92 -14.75 2.95
C SER A 132 1.72 -15.98 2.49
N PHE A 133 2.71 -15.75 1.62
CA PHE A 133 3.65 -16.79 1.19
C PHE A 133 4.34 -17.50 2.37
N SER A 134 4.66 -16.77 3.42
CA SER A 134 5.27 -17.30 4.64
C SER A 134 4.34 -18.26 5.39
N TYR A 135 3.03 -17.99 5.40
CA TYR A 135 2.03 -18.84 6.00
C TYR A 135 1.84 -20.13 5.20
N ARG A 136 1.67 -20.03 3.88
CA ARG A 136 1.54 -21.20 2.98
C ARG A 136 2.75 -22.12 3.05
N LYS A 137 3.97 -21.56 3.11
CA LYS A 137 5.21 -22.32 3.24
C LYS A 137 5.33 -23.05 4.59
N ARG A 138 4.75 -22.48 5.68
CA ARG A 138 4.71 -23.14 7.00
C ARG A 138 3.71 -24.28 7.05
N MET A 139 2.58 -24.18 6.36
CA MET A 139 1.55 -25.24 6.32
C MET A 139 1.89 -26.37 5.34
N ALA A 140 2.82 -26.16 4.42
CA ALA A 140 3.29 -27.18 3.46
C ALA A 140 4.47 -28.03 3.98
N ARG A 141 4.93 -27.79 5.21
CA ARG A 141 5.95 -28.59 5.94
C ARG A 141 5.32 -29.43 7.03
#